data_2ed3aea4d03c44df087a7caf1ff3b154
#
_entry.id   2ed3aea4d03c44df087a7caf1ff3b154
#
_cell.length_a   1.000
_cell.length_b   1.000
_cell.length_c   1.000
_cell.angle_alpha   90.00
_cell.angle_beta   90.00
_cell.angle_gamma   90.00
#
_symmetry.space_group_name_H-M   'P 1'
#
loop_
_entity.id
_entity.type
_entity.pdbx_description
1 polymer ?
#
loop_
_entity_poly.entity_id
_entity_poly.type
_entity_poly.pdbx_seq_one_letter_code
_entity_poly.pdbx_strand_id
1 'polypeptide(L)'
;MAIKAIIIDDERLARNELKKLLQDHGDIEVIDEAANVDEGIEKIETLNPDLIFLDIQMPGKTGFDLLAEVEKAPKVIFTTAYDEYAIKAFEVNALDYLLKPIEPKRLSDAIQKLQAEL
;
A
#
# COMPACT_ATOMS: atom_id res chain seq x y z
N MET A 1 9.44 11.18 13.48
CA MET A 1 9.64 9.74 13.34
C MET A 1 9.27 9.30 11.94
N ALA A 2 10.09 8.44 11.34
CA ALA A 2 9.79 7.92 10.01
C ALA A 2 8.75 6.81 10.08
N ILE A 3 7.82 6.83 9.14
CA ILE A 3 6.84 5.78 8.95
C ILE A 3 7.41 4.84 7.90
N LYS A 4 7.68 3.60 8.26
CA LYS A 4 8.28 2.62 7.37
C LYS A 4 7.22 2.00 6.49
N ALA A 5 7.40 2.12 5.18
CA ALA A 5 6.42 1.67 4.20
C ALA A 5 7.02 0.70 3.19
N ILE A 6 6.20 -0.25 2.74
CA ILE A 6 6.52 -1.17 1.64
C ILE A 6 5.51 -0.93 0.53
N ILE A 7 5.96 -0.95 -0.71
CA ILE A 7 5.10 -0.85 -1.89
C ILE A 7 4.99 -2.23 -2.53
N ILE A 8 3.77 -2.73 -2.65
CA ILE A 8 3.48 -4.06 -3.21
C ILE A 8 2.62 -3.88 -4.45
N ASP A 9 3.22 -4.08 -5.62
CA ASP A 9 2.60 -3.88 -6.92
C ASP A 9 3.39 -4.66 -7.96
N ASP A 10 2.74 -5.36 -8.85
CA ASP A 10 3.43 -6.16 -9.88
C ASP A 10 4.03 -5.30 -11.00
N GLU A 11 3.61 -4.03 -11.11
CA GLU A 11 4.12 -3.13 -12.15
C GLU A 11 5.23 -2.24 -11.63
N ARG A 12 6.42 -2.43 -12.17
CA ARG A 12 7.59 -1.63 -11.75
C ARG A 12 7.37 -0.14 -11.95
N LEU A 13 6.73 0.26 -13.06
CA LEU A 13 6.47 1.66 -13.34
C LEU A 13 5.54 2.27 -12.30
N ALA A 14 4.52 1.53 -11.87
CA ALA A 14 3.62 2.01 -10.82
C ALA A 14 4.34 2.20 -9.49
N ARG A 15 5.23 1.27 -9.14
CA ARG A 15 6.04 1.42 -7.92
C ARG A 15 6.93 2.65 -8.00
N ASN A 16 7.58 2.87 -9.14
CA ASN A 16 8.46 4.03 -9.32
C ASN A 16 7.70 5.35 -9.28
N GLU A 17 6.51 5.40 -9.87
CA GLU A 17 5.67 6.60 -9.83
C GLU A 17 5.25 6.93 -8.39
N LEU A 18 4.85 5.91 -7.63
CA LEU A 18 4.47 6.13 -6.24
C LEU A 18 5.65 6.59 -5.39
N LYS A 19 6.83 5.98 -5.58
CA LYS A 19 8.04 6.42 -4.87
C LYS A 19 8.35 7.89 -5.17
N LYS A 20 8.16 8.31 -6.42
CA LYS A 20 8.40 9.69 -6.82
C LYS A 20 7.42 10.64 -6.12
N LEU A 21 6.15 10.27 -6.06
CA LEU A 21 5.14 11.06 -5.35
C LEU A 21 5.44 11.14 -3.86
N LEU A 22 5.95 10.06 -3.27
CA LEU A 22 6.26 10.01 -1.84
C LEU A 22 7.48 10.85 -1.46
N GLN A 23 8.28 11.30 -2.42
CA GLN A 23 9.41 12.19 -2.14
C GLN A 23 8.97 13.50 -1.49
N ASP A 24 7.73 13.94 -1.72
CA ASP A 24 7.19 15.14 -1.08
C ASP A 24 6.66 14.88 0.33
N HIS A 25 6.75 13.64 0.80
CA HIS A 25 6.28 13.23 2.13
C HIS A 25 7.44 12.63 2.92
N GLY A 26 8.27 13.51 3.49
CA GLY A 26 9.54 13.11 4.11
C GLY A 26 9.41 12.25 5.35
N ASP A 27 8.22 12.17 5.95
CA ASP A 27 7.96 11.30 7.09
C ASP A 27 7.65 9.85 6.68
N ILE A 28 7.45 9.60 5.38
CA ILE A 28 7.26 8.24 4.84
C ILE A 28 8.59 7.73 4.29
N GLU A 29 9.09 6.63 4.83
CA GLU A 29 10.31 6.00 4.35
C GLU A 29 9.96 4.69 3.66
N VAL A 30 10.18 4.61 2.35
CA VAL A 30 9.96 3.37 1.60
C VAL A 30 11.17 2.47 1.83
N ILE A 31 11.00 1.42 2.63
CA ILE A 31 12.11 0.54 3.02
C ILE A 31 12.30 -0.64 2.07
N ASP A 32 11.26 -1.01 1.31
CA ASP A 32 11.39 -2.07 0.31
C ASP A 32 10.17 -2.07 -0.63
N GLU A 33 10.22 -2.93 -1.63
CA GLU A 33 9.17 -3.14 -2.62
C GLU A 33 8.96 -4.63 -2.83
N ALA A 34 7.79 -5.01 -3.32
CA ALA A 34 7.50 -6.39 -3.71
C ALA A 34 6.70 -6.40 -5.01
N ALA A 35 6.97 -7.38 -5.86
CA ALA A 35 6.34 -7.50 -7.17
C ALA A 35 5.20 -8.50 -7.21
N ASN A 36 4.93 -9.19 -6.10
CA ASN A 36 3.84 -10.17 -6.02
C ASN A 36 3.46 -10.38 -4.55
N VAL A 37 2.38 -11.14 -4.36
CA VAL A 37 1.83 -11.36 -3.01
C VAL A 37 2.82 -12.12 -2.11
N ASP A 38 3.44 -13.17 -2.62
CA ASP A 38 4.34 -13.99 -1.80
C ASP A 38 5.56 -13.19 -1.31
N GLU A 39 6.17 -12.39 -2.20
CA GLU A 39 7.24 -11.47 -1.79
C GLU A 39 6.75 -10.45 -0.76
N GLY A 40 5.54 -9.93 -0.96
CA GLY A 40 4.95 -8.96 -0.04
C GLY A 40 4.77 -9.54 1.35
N ILE A 41 4.26 -10.74 1.46
CA ILE A 41 4.07 -11.42 2.73
C ILE A 41 5.41 -11.62 3.45
N GLU A 42 6.41 -12.13 2.71
CA GLU A 42 7.75 -12.34 3.28
C GLU A 42 8.34 -11.06 3.83
N LYS A 43 8.23 -9.97 3.09
CA LYS A 43 8.80 -8.68 3.51
C LYS A 43 8.04 -8.05 4.67
N ILE A 44 6.72 -8.22 4.71
CA ILE A 44 5.93 -7.76 5.85
C ILE A 44 6.38 -8.49 7.12
N GLU A 45 6.52 -9.80 7.04
CA GLU A 45 6.89 -10.62 8.19
C GLU A 45 8.34 -10.38 8.65
N THR A 46 9.23 -10.12 7.70
CA THR A 46 10.65 -9.90 8.00
C THR A 46 10.94 -8.47 8.46
N LEU A 47 10.35 -7.48 7.79
CA LEU A 47 10.68 -6.07 8.01
C LEU A 47 9.72 -5.35 8.94
N ASN A 48 8.54 -5.91 9.16
CA ASN A 48 7.54 -5.37 10.08
C ASN A 48 7.25 -3.88 9.82
N PRO A 49 6.77 -3.51 8.61
CA PRO A 49 6.52 -2.10 8.28
C PRO A 49 5.31 -1.54 9.01
N ASP A 50 5.22 -0.23 9.05
CA ASP A 50 4.07 0.47 9.64
C ASP A 50 2.92 0.60 8.65
N LEU A 51 3.24 0.63 7.36
CA LEU A 51 2.31 0.91 6.28
C LEU A 51 2.65 0.09 5.06
N ILE A 52 1.63 -0.39 4.34
CA ILE A 52 1.83 -0.94 3.01
C ILE A 52 0.94 -0.21 2.01
N PHE A 53 1.50 0.09 0.85
CA PHE A 53 0.75 0.48 -0.34
C PHE A 53 0.56 -0.80 -1.15
N LEU A 54 -0.67 -1.21 -1.35
CA LEU A 54 -0.97 -2.54 -1.84
C LEU A 54 -1.89 -2.49 -3.06
N ASP A 55 -1.39 -2.99 -4.18
CA ASP A 55 -2.23 -3.18 -5.36
C ASP A 55 -3.16 -4.36 -5.13
N ILE A 56 -4.33 -4.33 -5.74
CA ILE A 56 -5.32 -5.40 -5.59
C ILE A 56 -5.10 -6.48 -6.63
N GLN A 57 -5.04 -6.10 -7.90
CA GLN A 57 -4.91 -7.08 -8.98
C GLN A 57 -3.45 -7.36 -9.32
N MET A 58 -3.00 -8.55 -8.96
CA MET A 58 -1.66 -9.05 -9.27
C MET A 58 -1.80 -10.46 -9.82
N PRO A 59 -0.84 -10.94 -10.63
CA PRO A 59 -0.91 -12.30 -11.15
C PRO A 59 -0.97 -13.34 -10.04
N GLY A 60 -1.93 -14.24 -10.14
CA GLY A 60 -2.09 -15.38 -9.24
C GLY A 60 -2.89 -15.08 -7.99
N LYS A 61 -2.51 -14.07 -7.22
CA LYS A 61 -3.17 -13.71 -5.95
C LYS A 61 -3.46 -12.21 -5.92
N THR A 62 -4.49 -11.83 -5.17
CA THR A 62 -4.88 -10.43 -5.02
C THR A 62 -4.30 -9.82 -3.75
N GLY A 63 -4.39 -8.49 -3.64
CA GLY A 63 -4.04 -7.82 -2.38
C GLY A 63 -4.90 -8.27 -1.21
N PHE A 64 -6.15 -8.64 -1.44
CA PHE A 64 -7.01 -9.18 -0.38
C PHE A 64 -6.51 -10.54 0.09
N ASP A 65 -6.00 -11.38 -0.83
CA ASP A 65 -5.40 -12.66 -0.47
C ASP A 65 -4.20 -12.45 0.45
N LEU A 66 -3.38 -11.44 0.17
CA LEU A 66 -2.24 -11.10 1.03
C LEU A 66 -2.72 -10.80 2.44
N LEU A 67 -3.72 -9.96 2.59
CA LEU A 67 -4.22 -9.57 3.92
C LEU A 67 -4.79 -10.76 4.69
N ALA A 68 -5.36 -11.73 3.98
CA ALA A 68 -5.90 -12.94 4.61
C ALA A 68 -4.79 -13.86 5.12
N GLU A 69 -3.59 -13.80 4.53
CA GLU A 69 -2.48 -14.69 4.89
C GLU A 69 -1.54 -14.12 5.95
N VAL A 70 -1.51 -12.80 6.16
CA VAL A 70 -0.63 -12.22 7.19
C VAL A 70 -1.35 -12.23 8.54
N GLU A 71 -0.65 -12.62 9.59
CA GLU A 71 -1.24 -12.66 10.94
C GLU A 71 -1.51 -11.26 11.48
N LYS A 72 -0.57 -10.36 11.27
CA LYS A 72 -0.67 -8.99 11.77
C LYS A 72 -0.40 -8.03 10.63
N ALA A 73 -1.47 -7.50 10.06
CA ALA A 73 -1.36 -6.58 8.94
C ALA A 73 -0.95 -5.18 9.42
N PRO A 74 -0.02 -4.53 8.71
CA PRO A 74 0.24 -3.11 8.93
C PRO A 74 -0.95 -2.29 8.42
N LYS A 75 -0.89 -0.97 8.57
CA LYS A 75 -1.88 -0.09 7.95
C LYS A 75 -1.82 -0.28 6.44
N VAL A 76 -2.98 -0.24 5.78
CA VAL A 76 -3.08 -0.54 4.35
C VAL A 76 -3.69 0.64 3.61
N ILE A 77 -3.00 1.09 2.57
CA ILE A 77 -3.56 1.99 1.56
C ILE A 77 -3.56 1.23 0.25
N PHE A 78 -4.75 0.92 -0.27
CA PHE A 78 -4.84 0.25 -1.56
C PHE A 78 -4.54 1.20 -2.71
N THR A 79 -3.85 0.71 -3.73
CA THR A 79 -3.57 1.43 -4.97
C THR A 79 -3.98 0.54 -6.13
N THR A 80 -4.95 0.96 -6.92
CA THR A 80 -5.50 0.10 -7.97
C THR A 80 -6.04 0.92 -9.15
N ALA A 81 -6.11 0.27 -10.32
CA ALA A 81 -6.73 0.88 -11.50
C ALA A 81 -8.26 0.70 -11.52
N TYR A 82 -8.81 -0.04 -10.55
CA TYR A 82 -10.22 -0.44 -10.56
C TYR A 82 -10.97 0.15 -9.37
N ASP A 83 -12.16 0.71 -9.63
CA ASP A 83 -12.99 1.30 -8.57
C ASP A 83 -13.95 0.29 -7.92
N GLU A 84 -14.08 -0.89 -8.49
CA GLU A 84 -15.06 -1.90 -8.05
C GLU A 84 -14.74 -2.54 -6.69
N TYR A 85 -13.52 -2.35 -6.17
CA TYR A 85 -13.09 -2.98 -4.91
C TYR A 85 -13.22 -2.08 -3.70
N ALA A 86 -13.77 -0.87 -3.85
CA ALA A 86 -13.82 0.10 -2.75
C ALA A 86 -14.60 -0.41 -1.54
N ILE A 87 -15.74 -1.09 -1.76
CA ILE A 87 -16.55 -1.63 -0.68
C ILE A 87 -15.77 -2.70 0.08
N LYS A 88 -15.10 -3.60 -0.63
CA LYS A 88 -14.32 -4.66 0.00
C LYS A 88 -13.13 -4.09 0.78
N ALA A 89 -12.51 -3.03 0.27
CA ALA A 89 -11.44 -2.34 0.97
C ALA A 89 -11.94 -1.78 2.31
N PHE A 90 -13.12 -1.21 2.32
CA PHE A 90 -13.74 -0.72 3.54
C PHE A 90 -13.99 -1.88 4.53
N GLU A 91 -14.47 -3.02 4.03
CA GLU A 91 -14.75 -4.19 4.87
C GLU A 91 -13.52 -4.76 5.56
N VAL A 92 -12.34 -4.63 4.94
CA VAL A 92 -11.08 -5.09 5.54
C VAL A 92 -10.35 -3.99 6.33
N ASN A 93 -11.04 -2.87 6.57
CA ASN A 93 -10.52 -1.74 7.35
C ASN A 93 -9.26 -1.11 6.75
N ALA A 94 -9.20 -0.99 5.43
CA ALA A 94 -8.13 -0.24 4.79
C ALA A 94 -8.19 1.22 5.21
N LEU A 95 -7.03 1.83 5.34
CA LEU A 95 -6.93 3.24 5.70
C LEU A 95 -7.47 4.13 4.59
N ASP A 96 -7.15 3.80 3.34
CA ASP A 96 -7.65 4.53 2.18
C ASP A 96 -7.57 3.65 0.93
N TYR A 97 -8.11 4.18 -0.17
CA TYR A 97 -8.23 3.51 -1.45
C TYR A 97 -7.94 4.53 -2.55
N LEU A 98 -6.82 4.36 -3.24
CA LEU A 98 -6.37 5.30 -4.26
C LEU A 98 -6.48 4.69 -5.64
N LEU A 99 -7.13 5.41 -6.55
CA LEU A 99 -7.22 4.98 -7.95
C LEU A 99 -6.01 5.45 -8.74
N LYS A 100 -5.50 4.59 -9.59
CA LYS A 100 -4.43 4.94 -10.53
C LYS A 100 -5.03 5.66 -11.76
N PRO A 101 -4.36 6.67 -12.31
CA PRO A 101 -3.12 7.26 -11.82
C PRO A 101 -3.36 8.05 -10.52
N ILE A 102 -2.44 7.89 -9.57
CA ILE A 102 -2.62 8.49 -8.25
C ILE A 102 -2.36 9.99 -8.33
N GLU A 103 -3.36 10.78 -7.94
CA GLU A 103 -3.20 12.23 -7.88
C GLU A 103 -2.48 12.63 -6.60
N PRO A 104 -1.54 13.60 -6.69
CA PRO A 104 -0.78 14.02 -5.50
C PRO A 104 -1.66 14.43 -4.32
N LYS A 105 -2.77 15.12 -4.58
CA LYS A 105 -3.68 15.54 -3.51
C LYS A 105 -4.33 14.35 -2.81
N ARG A 106 -4.75 13.34 -3.57
CA ARG A 106 -5.37 12.13 -2.99
C ARG A 106 -4.36 11.39 -2.11
N LEU A 107 -3.10 11.30 -2.56
CA LEU A 107 -2.05 10.70 -1.74
C LEU A 107 -1.85 11.50 -0.46
N SER A 108 -1.79 12.83 -0.55
CA SER A 108 -1.66 13.68 0.64
C SER A 108 -2.80 13.45 1.62
N ASP A 109 -4.04 13.36 1.13
CA ASP A 109 -5.21 13.11 1.99
C ASP A 109 -5.08 11.77 2.72
N ALA A 110 -4.63 10.74 2.02
CA ALA A 110 -4.44 9.41 2.62
C ALA A 110 -3.36 9.43 3.70
N ILE A 111 -2.26 10.12 3.45
CA ILE A 111 -1.16 10.24 4.42
C ILE A 111 -1.61 11.03 5.64
N GLN A 112 -2.44 12.06 5.47
CA GLN A 112 -3.00 12.80 6.61
C GLN A 112 -3.86 11.90 7.50
N LYS A 113 -4.64 10.99 6.90
CA LYS A 113 -5.41 10.01 7.66
C LYS A 113 -4.50 9.11 8.48
N LEU A 114 -3.39 8.68 7.88
CA LEU A 114 -2.43 7.84 8.56
C LEU A 114 -1.84 8.56 9.78
N GLN A 115 -1.43 9.81 9.61
CA GLN A 115 -0.85 10.61 10.68
C GLN A 115 -1.84 10.81 11.82
N ALA A 116 -3.13 10.96 11.52
CA ALA A 116 -4.16 11.14 12.52
C ALA A 116 -4.39 9.87 13.36
N GLU A 117 -4.05 8.69 12.83
CA GLU A 117 -4.20 7.41 13.54
C GLU A 117 -2.96 7.02 14.35
N LEU A 118 -1.86 7.70 14.13
CA LEU A 118 -0.64 7.46 14.87
C LEU A 118 -0.57 8.42 16.08
#